data_5c55013cf7c5d77bbeb7ce09303d4c5e
#
_entry.id   5c55013cf7c5d77bbeb7ce09303d4c5e
#
_cell.length_a   1.000
_cell.length_b   1.000
_cell.length_c   1.000
_cell.angle_alpha   90.00
_cell.angle_beta   90.00
_cell.angle_gamma   90.00
#
_symmetry.space_group_name_H-M   'P 1'
#
loop_
_entity.id
_entity.type
_entity.pdbx_description
1 polymer ?
#
loop_
_entity_poly.entity_id
_entity_poly.type
_entity_poly.pdbx_seq_one_letter_code
_entity_poly.pdbx_strand_id
1 'polypeptide(L)'
;GSVKGDIHQAVRALGMSASFIGGHPMAGSEKTGFENSADYLIENAYYIITPSEEIDSQKVDAYEELVYSLGAIPLRLTAEEHDFITAGVSHLPHIVASALVNEIARLDGSKGYMKMIAAGGFKDITRIASSSPVMWQHICLSNRDMILKVIDSFQEMLTDARKLVDSSDEGGLYAMFEASRDYRDSLPDTVLGPLKKDYVLYCDIYDEAGGIATITTLLAMNSISIKNIGIIHNREFE
;
A
#
# COMPACT_ATOMS: atom_id res chain seq x y z
N GLY A 1 1.85 1.16 -14.93
CA GLY A 1 1.55 -0.24 -14.62
C GLY A 1 2.31 -0.73 -13.40
N SER A 2 1.83 -1.79 -12.76
CA SER A 2 2.33 -2.31 -11.48
C SER A 2 3.72 -2.97 -11.57
N VAL A 3 4.18 -3.32 -12.77
CA VAL A 3 5.50 -3.94 -13.03
C VAL A 3 6.17 -3.16 -14.17
N LYS A 4 7.51 -3.08 -14.15
CA LYS A 4 8.30 -2.30 -15.10
C LYS A 4 9.21 -3.15 -15.97
N GLY A 5 9.80 -4.23 -15.43
CA GLY A 5 10.81 -5.03 -16.11
C GLY A 5 10.38 -5.53 -17.47
N ASP A 6 9.23 -6.23 -17.55
CA ASP A 6 8.69 -6.77 -18.80
C ASP A 6 8.44 -5.67 -19.85
N ILE A 7 7.93 -4.50 -19.43
CA ILE A 7 7.66 -3.39 -20.32
C ILE A 7 8.95 -2.79 -20.88
N HIS A 8 9.95 -2.56 -19.99
CA HIS A 8 11.27 -2.07 -20.43
C HIS A 8 11.95 -3.04 -21.39
N GLN A 9 11.81 -4.34 -21.14
CA GLN A 9 12.36 -5.38 -22.04
C GLN A 9 11.67 -5.33 -23.41
N ALA A 10 10.35 -5.24 -23.44
CA ALA A 10 9.58 -5.12 -24.69
C ALA A 10 9.94 -3.85 -25.46
N VAL A 11 10.06 -2.71 -24.79
CA VAL A 11 10.46 -1.43 -25.37
C VAL A 11 11.87 -1.51 -25.98
N ARG A 12 12.80 -2.13 -25.26
CA ARG A 12 14.18 -2.37 -25.76
C ARG A 12 14.17 -3.26 -27.00
N ALA A 13 13.39 -4.33 -26.99
CA ALA A 13 13.28 -5.24 -28.14
C ALA A 13 12.71 -4.54 -29.40
N LEU A 14 11.89 -3.50 -29.22
CA LEU A 14 11.35 -2.68 -30.30
C LEU A 14 12.27 -1.53 -30.72
N GLY A 15 13.43 -1.34 -30.10
CA GLY A 15 14.37 -0.24 -30.38
C GLY A 15 13.82 1.14 -29.98
N MET A 16 12.93 1.19 -28.99
CA MET A 16 12.24 2.43 -28.58
C MET A 16 12.78 3.02 -27.27
N SER A 17 13.90 2.54 -26.74
CA SER A 17 14.46 2.96 -25.45
C SER A 17 14.71 4.47 -25.37
N ALA A 18 15.19 5.10 -26.44
CA ALA A 18 15.43 6.55 -26.48
C ALA A 18 14.15 7.43 -26.39
N SER A 19 12.97 6.80 -26.40
CA SER A 19 11.67 7.49 -26.39
C SER A 19 10.73 6.97 -25.30
N PHE A 20 11.23 6.25 -24.30
CA PHE A 20 10.39 5.63 -23.29
C PHE A 20 10.80 6.02 -21.86
N ILE A 21 9.81 6.44 -21.08
CA ILE A 21 9.90 6.63 -19.63
C ILE A 21 8.73 5.87 -19.01
N GLY A 22 9.04 4.91 -18.14
CA GLY A 22 8.02 4.21 -17.38
C GLY A 22 7.48 5.08 -16.24
N GLY A 23 6.20 4.97 -15.93
CA GLY A 23 5.56 5.68 -14.83
C GLY A 23 4.69 4.75 -13.99
N HIS A 24 4.66 4.98 -12.66
CA HIS A 24 3.78 4.25 -11.75
C HIS A 24 3.36 5.16 -10.57
N PRO A 25 2.15 5.74 -10.59
CA PRO A 25 1.62 6.39 -9.41
C PRO A 25 1.35 5.34 -8.31
N MET A 26 1.95 5.54 -7.14
CA MET A 26 1.71 4.70 -5.96
C MET A 26 0.41 5.12 -5.27
N ALA A 27 -0.64 5.18 -6.06
CA ALA A 27 -1.99 5.57 -5.67
C ALA A 27 -3.02 4.73 -6.43
N GLY A 28 -4.16 4.54 -5.85
CA GLY A 28 -5.25 3.79 -6.45
C GLY A 28 -6.26 3.31 -5.42
N SER A 29 -7.32 2.72 -5.92
CA SER A 29 -8.33 2.05 -5.11
C SER A 29 -8.58 0.65 -5.68
N GLU A 30 -9.24 -0.21 -4.91
CA GLU A 30 -9.68 -1.54 -5.37
C GLU A 30 -10.84 -1.47 -6.38
N LYS A 31 -11.39 -0.28 -6.62
CA LYS A 31 -12.46 -0.05 -7.60
C LYS A 31 -11.88 0.08 -9.00
N THR A 32 -12.57 -0.46 -9.99
CA THR A 32 -12.19 -0.42 -11.40
C THR A 32 -13.13 0.49 -12.19
N GLY A 33 -12.69 0.94 -13.35
CA GLY A 33 -13.48 1.74 -14.26
C GLY A 33 -13.25 3.25 -14.12
N PHE A 34 -13.48 3.96 -15.21
CA PHE A 34 -13.29 5.41 -15.28
C PHE A 34 -14.22 6.18 -14.34
N GLU A 35 -15.39 5.64 -14.07
CA GLU A 35 -16.38 6.18 -13.13
C GLU A 35 -15.89 6.28 -11.67
N ASN A 36 -14.81 5.56 -11.34
CA ASN A 36 -14.14 5.60 -10.04
C ASN A 36 -12.88 6.47 -10.05
N SER A 37 -12.60 7.18 -11.15
CA SER A 37 -11.48 8.12 -11.19
C SER A 37 -11.83 9.39 -10.41
N ALA A 38 -10.80 10.00 -9.80
CA ALA A 38 -10.91 11.28 -9.13
C ALA A 38 -9.66 12.11 -9.42
N ASP A 39 -9.80 13.42 -9.54
CA ASP A 39 -8.73 14.35 -9.83
C ASP A 39 -7.63 14.43 -8.77
N TYR A 40 -7.98 14.09 -7.52
CA TYR A 40 -7.07 14.07 -6.38
C TYR A 40 -6.34 12.73 -6.15
N LEU A 41 -6.59 11.70 -6.97
CA LEU A 41 -6.04 10.35 -6.72
C LEU A 41 -4.51 10.27 -6.62
N ILE A 42 -3.80 11.15 -7.34
CA ILE A 42 -2.35 11.18 -7.34
C ILE A 42 -1.77 12.31 -6.47
N GLU A 43 -2.61 13.15 -5.88
CA GLU A 43 -2.17 14.27 -5.04
C GLU A 43 -1.34 13.76 -3.85
N ASN A 44 -0.14 14.33 -3.69
CA ASN A 44 0.83 13.95 -2.64
C ASN A 44 1.21 12.46 -2.60
N ALA A 45 0.89 11.70 -3.66
CA ALA A 45 1.33 10.32 -3.80
C ALA A 45 2.70 10.26 -4.47
N TYR A 46 3.52 9.29 -4.11
CA TYR A 46 4.73 8.99 -4.86
C TYR A 46 4.36 8.56 -6.28
N TYR A 47 5.05 9.16 -7.25
CA TYR A 47 4.97 8.75 -8.64
C TYR A 47 6.34 8.25 -9.08
N ILE A 48 6.48 6.93 -9.19
CA ILE A 48 7.75 6.33 -9.57
C ILE A 48 7.97 6.52 -11.07
N ILE A 49 9.14 7.03 -11.42
CA ILE A 49 9.60 7.26 -12.78
C ILE A 49 10.76 6.31 -13.05
N THR A 50 10.62 5.48 -14.09
CA THR A 50 11.67 4.53 -14.48
C THR A 50 12.13 4.88 -15.90
N PRO A 51 13.15 5.76 -16.05
CA PRO A 51 13.69 6.10 -17.36
C PRO A 51 14.37 4.87 -17.97
N SER A 52 14.30 4.73 -19.29
CA SER A 52 15.16 3.79 -19.99
C SER A 52 16.60 4.32 -20.05
N GLU A 53 17.58 3.44 -20.23
CA GLU A 53 19.01 3.79 -20.21
C GLU A 53 19.41 4.79 -21.32
N GLU A 54 18.69 4.80 -22.43
CA GLU A 54 19.02 5.58 -23.63
C GLU A 54 18.25 6.91 -23.71
N ILE A 55 17.36 7.18 -22.76
CA ILE A 55 16.54 8.41 -22.77
C ILE A 55 17.37 9.63 -22.40
N ASP A 56 17.14 10.75 -23.08
CA ASP A 56 17.75 12.02 -22.76
C ASP A 56 17.33 12.49 -21.37
N SER A 57 18.28 12.87 -20.54
CA SER A 57 18.05 13.34 -19.17
C SER A 57 17.13 14.57 -19.11
N GLN A 58 17.20 15.46 -20.10
CA GLN A 58 16.33 16.64 -20.16
C GLN A 58 14.84 16.24 -20.31
N LYS A 59 14.57 15.14 -21.02
CA LYS A 59 13.19 14.62 -21.13
C LYS A 59 12.71 14.01 -19.82
N VAL A 60 13.62 13.39 -19.06
CA VAL A 60 13.30 12.87 -17.73
C VAL A 60 13.00 14.00 -16.77
N ASP A 61 13.83 15.05 -16.76
CA ASP A 61 13.64 16.25 -15.94
C ASP A 61 12.30 16.92 -16.25
N ALA A 62 12.00 17.12 -17.54
CA ALA A 62 10.71 17.70 -17.96
C ALA A 62 9.51 16.83 -17.53
N TYR A 63 9.65 15.50 -17.55
CA TYR A 63 8.60 14.59 -17.10
C TYR A 63 8.42 14.64 -15.57
N GLU A 64 9.49 14.79 -14.80
CA GLU A 64 9.41 15.01 -13.35
C GLU A 64 8.71 16.33 -13.02
N GLU A 65 9.04 17.41 -13.71
CA GLU A 65 8.36 18.70 -13.54
C GLU A 65 6.86 18.57 -13.82
N LEU A 66 6.49 17.85 -14.87
CA LEU A 66 5.09 17.55 -15.17
C LEU A 66 4.43 16.79 -14.01
N VAL A 67 5.03 15.70 -13.54
CA VAL A 67 4.51 14.89 -12.42
C VAL A 67 4.34 15.75 -11.17
N TYR A 68 5.33 16.58 -10.86
CA TYR A 68 5.27 17.52 -9.74
C TYR A 68 4.14 18.54 -9.90
N SER A 69 3.94 19.07 -11.11
CA SER A 69 2.88 20.04 -11.39
C SER A 69 1.47 19.44 -11.26
N LEU A 70 1.35 18.12 -11.42
CA LEU A 70 0.11 17.37 -11.17
C LEU A 70 -0.15 17.09 -9.67
N GLY A 71 0.71 17.58 -8.79
CA GLY A 71 0.57 17.41 -7.35
C GLY A 71 1.13 16.11 -6.80
N ALA A 72 1.80 15.30 -7.60
CA ALA A 72 2.45 14.07 -7.18
C ALA A 72 3.92 14.29 -6.81
N ILE A 73 4.54 13.32 -6.11
CA ILE A 73 5.93 13.36 -5.68
C ILE A 73 6.74 12.46 -6.62
N PRO A 74 7.54 12.99 -7.55
CA PRO A 74 8.34 12.17 -8.43
C PRO A 74 9.47 11.46 -7.65
N LEU A 75 9.69 10.18 -7.98
CA LEU A 75 10.78 9.37 -7.47
C LEU A 75 11.40 8.57 -8.60
N ARG A 76 12.68 8.82 -8.91
CA ARG A 76 13.40 8.05 -9.94
C ARG A 76 13.91 6.74 -9.36
N LEU A 77 13.63 5.66 -10.06
CA LEU A 77 14.16 4.32 -9.79
C LEU A 77 14.52 3.65 -11.13
N THR A 78 15.38 2.66 -11.08
CA THR A 78 15.50 1.70 -12.18
C THR A 78 14.27 0.79 -12.23
N ALA A 79 14.04 0.12 -13.34
CA ALA A 79 12.95 -0.85 -13.46
C ALA A 79 13.10 -2.01 -12.46
N GLU A 80 14.33 -2.45 -12.20
CA GLU A 80 14.64 -3.53 -11.26
C GLU A 80 14.38 -3.09 -9.80
N GLU A 81 14.86 -1.91 -9.40
CA GLU A 81 14.58 -1.36 -8.07
C GLU A 81 13.08 -1.19 -7.83
N HIS A 82 12.36 -0.64 -8.81
CA HIS A 82 10.91 -0.52 -8.74
C HIS A 82 10.24 -1.87 -8.50
N ASP A 83 10.58 -2.88 -9.30
CA ASP A 83 9.93 -4.19 -9.25
C ASP A 83 10.28 -4.93 -7.95
N PHE A 84 11.49 -4.77 -7.42
CA PHE A 84 11.88 -5.28 -6.11
C PHE A 84 11.12 -4.58 -4.96
N ILE A 85 11.09 -3.25 -4.97
CA ILE A 85 10.38 -2.47 -3.93
C ILE A 85 8.89 -2.81 -3.94
N THR A 86 8.25 -2.82 -5.11
CA THR A 86 6.82 -3.15 -5.21
C THR A 86 6.55 -4.62 -4.85
N ALA A 87 7.48 -5.54 -5.11
CA ALA A 87 7.37 -6.91 -4.63
C ALA A 87 7.28 -6.96 -3.09
N GLY A 88 8.12 -6.18 -2.39
CA GLY A 88 8.14 -6.14 -0.92
C GLY A 88 6.93 -5.44 -0.31
N VAL A 89 6.60 -4.22 -0.78
CA VAL A 89 5.61 -3.36 -0.10
C VAL A 89 4.18 -3.53 -0.62
N SER A 90 3.99 -4.21 -1.76
CA SER A 90 2.67 -4.40 -2.37
C SER A 90 2.35 -5.86 -2.68
N HIS A 91 3.21 -6.55 -3.44
CA HIS A 91 2.87 -7.88 -3.94
C HIS A 91 2.91 -8.94 -2.83
N LEU A 92 3.95 -8.95 -2.01
CA LEU A 92 4.05 -9.86 -0.86
C LEU A 92 2.88 -9.69 0.12
N PRO A 93 2.51 -8.48 0.56
CA PRO A 93 1.33 -8.30 1.41
C PRO A 93 0.05 -8.92 0.84
N HIS A 94 -0.22 -8.79 -0.46
CA HIS A 94 -1.40 -9.39 -1.08
C HIS A 94 -1.32 -10.92 -1.11
N ILE A 95 -0.14 -11.47 -1.41
CA ILE A 95 0.08 -12.93 -1.39
C ILE A 95 -0.11 -13.47 0.03
N VAL A 96 0.47 -12.80 1.03
CA VAL A 96 0.34 -13.17 2.45
C VAL A 96 -1.10 -13.09 2.91
N ALA A 97 -1.82 -12.02 2.61
CA ALA A 97 -3.23 -11.87 2.95
C ALA A 97 -4.09 -12.99 2.34
N SER A 98 -3.86 -13.28 1.06
CA SER A 98 -4.58 -14.37 0.37
C SER A 98 -4.22 -15.74 0.92
N ALA A 99 -2.95 -16.00 1.21
CA ALA A 99 -2.50 -17.24 1.81
C ALA A 99 -3.08 -17.43 3.22
N LEU A 100 -3.12 -16.37 4.03
CA LEU A 100 -3.71 -16.39 5.36
C LEU A 100 -5.21 -16.72 5.33
N VAL A 101 -5.97 -16.09 4.42
CA VAL A 101 -7.39 -16.38 4.25
C VAL A 101 -7.60 -17.85 3.85
N ASN A 102 -6.84 -18.34 2.87
CA ASN A 102 -6.94 -19.71 2.40
C ASN A 102 -6.54 -20.71 3.47
N GLU A 103 -5.53 -20.41 4.29
CA GLU A 103 -5.11 -21.27 5.39
C GLU A 103 -6.19 -21.35 6.47
N ILE A 104 -6.78 -20.23 6.88
CA ILE A 104 -7.88 -20.23 7.85
C ILE A 104 -9.09 -21.00 7.29
N ALA A 105 -9.43 -20.82 6.01
CA ALA A 105 -10.51 -21.56 5.37
C ALA A 105 -10.23 -23.09 5.33
N ARG A 106 -8.97 -23.49 5.17
CA ARG A 106 -8.54 -24.89 5.18
C ARG A 106 -8.59 -25.52 6.58
N LEU A 107 -8.24 -24.75 7.60
CA LEU A 107 -8.21 -25.18 9.00
C LEU A 107 -9.59 -25.13 9.66
N ASP A 108 -10.50 -24.32 9.15
CA ASP A 108 -11.85 -24.16 9.72
C ASP A 108 -12.66 -25.44 9.50
N GLY A 109 -13.06 -26.05 10.58
CA GLY A 109 -13.83 -27.30 10.52
C GLY A 109 -15.29 -27.08 10.13
N SER A 110 -16.07 -28.17 10.11
CA SER A 110 -17.49 -28.13 9.74
C SER A 110 -18.35 -27.19 10.58
N LYS A 111 -17.89 -26.80 11.77
CA LYS A 111 -18.58 -25.85 12.65
C LYS A 111 -18.34 -24.37 12.28
N GLY A 112 -17.32 -24.07 11.48
CA GLY A 112 -17.03 -22.72 11.02
C GLY A 112 -16.66 -21.74 12.13
N TYR A 113 -16.05 -22.19 13.22
CA TYR A 113 -15.76 -21.34 14.36
C TYR A 113 -14.71 -20.27 14.07
N MET A 114 -13.68 -20.58 13.26
CA MET A 114 -12.68 -19.58 12.89
C MET A 114 -13.31 -18.44 12.10
N LYS A 115 -14.20 -18.76 11.17
CA LYS A 115 -14.97 -17.78 10.41
C LYS A 115 -15.87 -16.93 11.31
N MET A 116 -16.50 -17.54 12.31
CA MET A 116 -17.40 -16.84 13.25
C MET A 116 -16.66 -15.83 14.13
N ILE A 117 -15.46 -16.18 14.63
CA ILE A 117 -14.70 -15.34 15.55
C ILE A 117 -13.68 -14.44 14.85
N ALA A 118 -13.59 -14.51 13.52
CA ALA A 118 -12.73 -13.60 12.73
C ALA A 118 -13.13 -12.14 12.96
N ALA A 119 -12.37 -11.46 13.81
CA ALA A 119 -12.63 -10.09 14.26
C ALA A 119 -11.81 -9.05 13.47
N GLY A 120 -11.80 -7.79 13.95
CA GLY A 120 -11.20 -6.65 13.28
C GLY A 120 -9.79 -6.88 12.76
N GLY A 121 -8.84 -7.30 13.62
CA GLY A 121 -7.45 -7.50 13.18
C GLY A 121 -7.28 -8.48 12.01
N PHE A 122 -8.02 -9.60 12.00
CA PHE A 122 -8.00 -10.52 10.85
C PHE A 122 -8.57 -9.87 9.60
N LYS A 123 -9.72 -9.16 9.71
CA LYS A 123 -10.36 -8.48 8.59
C LYS A 123 -9.50 -7.37 8.03
N ASP A 124 -8.82 -6.61 8.88
CA ASP A 124 -7.95 -5.51 8.47
C ASP A 124 -6.74 -6.01 7.68
N ILE A 125 -6.02 -7.00 8.20
CA ILE A 125 -4.86 -7.61 7.52
C ILE A 125 -5.27 -8.26 6.19
N THR A 126 -6.44 -8.90 6.15
CA THR A 126 -6.90 -9.66 4.97
C THR A 126 -7.78 -8.87 4.02
N ARG A 127 -8.07 -7.58 4.28
CA ARG A 127 -8.93 -6.74 3.44
C ARG A 127 -8.51 -6.77 1.97
N ILE A 128 -7.22 -6.71 1.70
CA ILE A 128 -6.65 -6.70 0.35
C ILE A 128 -6.77 -8.03 -0.39
N ALA A 129 -7.08 -9.15 0.30
CA ALA A 129 -7.31 -10.45 -0.34
C ALA A 129 -8.59 -10.47 -1.21
N SER A 130 -9.47 -9.47 -1.07
CA SER A 130 -10.68 -9.33 -1.91
C SER A 130 -10.42 -8.65 -3.27
N SER A 131 -9.17 -8.42 -3.63
CA SER A 131 -8.78 -7.81 -4.90
C SER A 131 -9.01 -8.74 -6.10
N SER A 132 -8.97 -8.18 -7.33
CA SER A 132 -9.21 -8.93 -8.57
C SER A 132 -8.24 -10.10 -8.77
N PRO A 133 -8.69 -11.36 -8.86
CA PRO A 133 -7.81 -12.49 -9.08
C PRO A 133 -7.05 -12.43 -10.42
N VAL A 134 -7.69 -11.93 -11.46
CA VAL A 134 -7.07 -11.81 -12.80
C VAL A 134 -5.93 -10.81 -12.77
N MET A 135 -6.13 -9.65 -12.15
CA MET A 135 -5.08 -8.63 -12.01
C MET A 135 -3.87 -9.19 -11.24
N TRP A 136 -4.12 -9.87 -10.11
CA TRP A 136 -3.05 -10.42 -9.27
C TRP A 136 -2.33 -11.59 -9.92
N GLN A 137 -3.04 -12.41 -10.70
CA GLN A 137 -2.40 -13.43 -11.54
C GLN A 137 -1.36 -12.81 -12.48
N HIS A 138 -1.74 -11.75 -13.20
CA HIS A 138 -0.82 -11.08 -14.11
C HIS A 138 0.35 -10.43 -13.38
N ILE A 139 0.12 -9.76 -12.26
CA ILE A 139 1.18 -9.14 -11.45
C ILE A 139 2.19 -10.21 -11.00
N CYS A 140 1.70 -11.33 -10.45
CA CYS A 140 2.58 -12.40 -9.96
C CYS A 140 3.42 -13.03 -11.08
N LEU A 141 2.87 -13.16 -12.28
CA LEU A 141 3.60 -13.69 -13.42
C LEU A 141 4.63 -12.70 -13.96
N SER A 142 4.27 -11.41 -14.07
CA SER A 142 5.16 -10.37 -14.61
C SER A 142 6.28 -9.96 -13.66
N ASN A 143 6.10 -10.05 -12.34
CA ASN A 143 7.13 -9.75 -11.34
C ASN A 143 7.64 -11.01 -10.60
N ARG A 144 7.60 -12.14 -11.29
CA ARG A 144 7.85 -13.45 -10.70
C ARG A 144 9.15 -13.52 -9.90
N ASP A 145 10.25 -13.08 -10.47
CA ASP A 145 11.58 -13.30 -9.87
C ASP A 145 11.80 -12.45 -8.63
N MET A 146 11.30 -11.21 -8.61
CA MET A 146 11.37 -10.36 -7.42
C MET A 146 10.39 -10.81 -6.34
N ILE A 147 9.22 -11.29 -6.72
CA ILE A 147 8.25 -11.86 -5.78
C ILE A 147 8.83 -13.12 -5.11
N LEU A 148 9.47 -14.01 -5.85
CA LEU A 148 10.11 -15.20 -5.27
C LEU A 148 11.19 -14.82 -4.26
N LYS A 149 12.06 -13.85 -4.56
CA LYS A 149 13.09 -13.36 -3.63
C LYS A 149 12.47 -12.88 -2.29
N VAL A 150 11.40 -12.11 -2.34
CA VAL A 150 10.77 -11.59 -1.10
C VAL A 150 9.95 -12.65 -0.38
N ILE A 151 9.38 -13.63 -1.08
CA ILE A 151 8.72 -14.80 -0.46
C ILE A 151 9.74 -15.64 0.28
N ASP A 152 10.88 -15.96 -0.32
CA ASP A 152 11.93 -16.75 0.31
C ASP A 152 12.40 -16.08 1.60
N SER A 153 12.68 -14.77 1.57
CA SER A 153 13.05 -13.99 2.76
C SER A 153 11.95 -13.99 3.82
N PHE A 154 10.67 -13.89 3.41
CA PHE A 154 9.56 -13.93 4.35
C PHE A 154 9.38 -15.33 5.00
N GLN A 155 9.62 -16.39 4.25
CA GLN A 155 9.61 -17.76 4.78
C GLN A 155 10.71 -17.97 5.82
N GLU A 156 11.89 -17.39 5.63
CA GLU A 156 12.96 -17.39 6.63
C GLU A 156 12.50 -16.69 7.92
N MET A 157 11.90 -15.50 7.82
CA MET A 157 11.35 -14.78 8.97
C MET A 157 10.27 -15.58 9.72
N LEU A 158 9.37 -16.26 9.00
CA LEU A 158 8.38 -17.15 9.63
C LEU A 158 9.02 -18.38 10.30
N THR A 159 10.08 -18.91 9.70
CA THR A 159 10.83 -20.03 10.28
C THR A 159 11.52 -19.61 11.58
N ASP A 160 12.08 -18.41 11.62
CA ASP A 160 12.71 -17.88 12.83
C ASP A 160 11.68 -17.57 13.93
N ALA A 161 10.55 -16.94 13.58
CA ALA A 161 9.45 -16.76 14.52
C ALA A 161 8.95 -18.10 15.09
N ARG A 162 8.82 -19.14 14.25
CA ARG A 162 8.48 -20.49 14.70
C ARG A 162 9.48 -21.06 15.70
N LYS A 163 10.79 -20.85 15.48
CA LYS A 163 11.84 -21.31 16.41
C LYS A 163 11.71 -20.64 17.79
N LEU A 164 11.46 -19.33 17.82
CA LEU A 164 11.26 -18.57 19.05
C LEU A 164 10.06 -19.11 19.85
N VAL A 165 8.95 -19.41 19.17
CA VAL A 165 7.76 -19.99 19.79
C VAL A 165 8.05 -21.42 20.30
N ASP A 166 8.70 -22.27 19.50
CA ASP A 166 9.02 -23.66 19.81
C ASP A 166 9.94 -23.79 21.04
N SER A 167 10.92 -22.88 21.15
CA SER A 167 11.84 -22.82 22.29
C SER A 167 11.30 -22.04 23.49
N SER A 168 10.12 -21.43 23.41
CA SER A 168 9.57 -20.52 24.43
C SER A 168 10.55 -19.40 24.80
N ASP A 169 11.25 -18.85 23.81
CA ASP A 169 12.21 -17.75 23.99
C ASP A 169 11.48 -16.42 24.21
N GLU A 170 11.18 -16.10 25.48
CA GLU A 170 10.47 -14.87 25.86
C GLU A 170 11.21 -13.61 25.39
N GLY A 171 12.54 -13.57 25.52
CA GLY A 171 13.35 -12.42 25.14
C GLY A 171 13.38 -12.22 23.63
N GLY A 172 13.56 -13.28 22.87
CA GLY A 172 13.54 -13.25 21.41
C GLY A 172 12.17 -12.86 20.86
N LEU A 173 11.08 -13.39 21.44
CA LEU A 173 9.72 -13.00 21.05
C LEU A 173 9.46 -11.52 21.33
N TYR A 174 9.82 -11.03 22.52
CA TYR A 174 9.68 -9.61 22.86
C TYR A 174 10.43 -8.72 21.85
N ALA A 175 11.70 -9.03 21.59
CA ALA A 175 12.52 -8.26 20.66
C ALA A 175 11.96 -8.25 19.22
N MET A 176 11.43 -9.37 18.75
CA MET A 176 10.80 -9.48 17.44
C MET A 176 9.59 -8.53 17.31
N PHE A 177 8.70 -8.54 18.29
CA PHE A 177 7.51 -7.65 18.26
C PHE A 177 7.87 -6.19 18.50
N GLU A 178 8.84 -5.89 19.34
CA GLU A 178 9.34 -4.55 19.58
C GLU A 178 9.93 -3.95 18.31
N ALA A 179 10.79 -4.66 17.60
CA ALA A 179 11.38 -4.21 16.35
C ALA A 179 10.32 -3.93 15.26
N SER A 180 9.30 -4.79 15.16
CA SER A 180 8.22 -4.59 14.20
C SER A 180 7.35 -3.38 14.54
N ARG A 181 7.04 -3.15 15.82
CA ARG A 181 6.33 -1.95 16.30
C ARG A 181 7.13 -0.69 15.95
N ASP A 182 8.40 -0.66 16.33
CA ASP A 182 9.25 0.53 16.16
C ASP A 182 9.41 0.89 14.68
N TYR A 183 9.57 -0.11 13.80
CA TYR A 183 9.59 0.13 12.36
C TYR A 183 8.24 0.63 11.84
N ARG A 184 7.12 0.02 12.26
CA ARG A 184 5.76 0.44 11.87
C ARG A 184 5.48 1.88 12.29
N ASP A 185 5.86 2.24 13.51
CA ASP A 185 5.66 3.59 14.05
C ASP A 185 6.58 4.64 13.40
N SER A 186 7.69 4.21 12.79
CA SER A 186 8.57 5.09 12.00
C SER A 186 8.04 5.41 10.61
N LEU A 187 7.03 4.69 10.12
CA LEU A 187 6.44 4.98 8.82
C LEU A 187 5.72 6.34 8.87
N PRO A 188 5.94 7.21 7.88
CA PRO A 188 5.33 8.53 7.89
C PRO A 188 3.81 8.43 7.73
N ASP A 189 3.06 9.07 8.63
CA ASP A 189 1.60 9.16 8.55
C ASP A 189 1.15 10.00 7.34
N THR A 190 1.98 10.94 6.92
CA THR A 190 1.71 11.82 5.78
C THR A 190 2.98 12.03 4.97
N VAL A 191 2.89 11.83 3.67
CA VAL A 191 3.95 12.20 2.74
C VAL A 191 3.85 13.69 2.44
N LEU A 192 4.96 14.42 2.60
CA LEU A 192 5.02 15.85 2.28
C LEU A 192 5.17 16.00 0.76
N GLY A 193 4.06 16.27 0.09
CA GLY A 193 4.04 16.52 -1.35
C GLY A 193 3.97 18.01 -1.71
N PRO A 194 3.92 18.33 -3.03
CA PRO A 194 3.91 19.70 -3.53
C PRO A 194 2.66 20.49 -3.17
N LEU A 195 1.57 19.81 -2.86
CA LEU A 195 0.34 20.48 -2.47
C LEU A 195 0.32 20.83 -0.98
N LYS A 196 -0.38 21.92 -0.65
CA LYS A 196 -0.51 22.35 0.75
C LYS A 196 -1.02 21.21 1.61
N LYS A 197 -0.42 21.05 2.80
CA LYS A 197 -0.88 20.09 3.81
C LYS A 197 -2.37 20.25 4.06
N ASP A 198 -3.09 19.16 3.96
CA ASP A 198 -4.37 19.05 4.62
C ASP A 198 -4.14 19.00 6.14
N TYR A 199 -4.95 19.72 6.87
CA TYR A 199 -4.91 19.66 8.32
C TYR A 199 -5.77 18.48 8.78
N VAL A 200 -5.24 17.68 9.69
CA VAL A 200 -6.00 16.62 10.34
C VAL A 200 -6.42 17.12 11.71
N LEU A 201 -7.73 17.10 11.95
CA LEU A 201 -8.33 17.41 13.25
C LEU A 201 -8.81 16.10 13.88
N TYR A 202 -8.30 15.79 15.06
CA TYR A 202 -8.81 14.73 15.91
C TYR A 202 -9.75 15.36 16.93
N CYS A 203 -10.99 14.88 16.99
CA CYS A 203 -12.00 15.36 17.94
C CYS A 203 -12.60 14.17 18.66
N ASP A 204 -12.52 14.18 19.97
CA ASP A 204 -13.27 13.24 20.80
C ASP A 204 -14.70 13.77 20.94
N ILE A 205 -15.67 12.93 20.57
CA ILE A 205 -17.08 13.22 20.67
C ILE A 205 -17.82 12.10 21.40
N TYR A 206 -18.80 12.45 22.19
CA TYR A 206 -19.71 11.45 22.75
C TYR A 206 -20.54 10.81 21.65
N ASP A 207 -20.83 9.51 21.78
CA ASP A 207 -21.71 8.80 20.86
C ASP A 207 -23.17 9.20 21.11
N GLU A 208 -23.53 10.37 20.58
CA GLU A 208 -24.89 10.94 20.68
C GLU A 208 -25.38 11.45 19.31
N ALA A 209 -26.70 11.46 19.17
CA ALA A 209 -27.32 11.95 17.94
C ALA A 209 -26.97 13.42 17.70
N GLY A 210 -26.35 13.72 16.56
CA GLY A 210 -26.01 15.08 16.14
C GLY A 210 -24.58 15.51 16.40
N GLY A 211 -23.73 14.73 17.09
CA GLY A 211 -22.33 15.07 17.37
C GLY A 211 -21.54 15.41 16.11
N ILE A 212 -21.58 14.54 15.11
CA ILE A 212 -20.92 14.77 13.80
C ILE A 212 -21.51 15.98 13.08
N ALA A 213 -22.84 16.13 13.10
CA ALA A 213 -23.51 17.25 12.46
C ALA A 213 -23.08 18.60 13.07
N THR A 214 -22.86 18.65 14.38
CA THR A 214 -22.37 19.84 15.08
C THR A 214 -21.00 20.24 14.60
N ILE A 215 -20.04 19.29 14.52
CA ILE A 215 -18.68 19.56 14.07
C ILE A 215 -18.67 20.00 12.60
N THR A 216 -19.37 19.27 11.73
CA THR A 216 -19.40 19.61 10.30
C THR A 216 -20.04 20.97 10.04
N THR A 217 -21.09 21.33 10.80
CA THR A 217 -21.71 22.66 10.72
C THR A 217 -20.75 23.76 11.19
N LEU A 218 -20.03 23.54 12.30
CA LEU A 218 -19.05 24.49 12.80
C LEU A 218 -17.94 24.77 11.79
N LEU A 219 -17.42 23.72 11.16
CA LEU A 219 -16.39 23.84 10.12
C LEU A 219 -16.93 24.58 8.89
N ALA A 220 -18.16 24.26 8.45
CA ALA A 220 -18.80 24.92 7.32
C ALA A 220 -19.04 26.41 7.58
N MET A 221 -19.50 26.78 8.79
CA MET A 221 -19.69 28.20 9.20
C MET A 221 -18.37 28.99 9.19
N ASN A 222 -17.23 28.33 9.35
CA ASN A 222 -15.91 28.95 9.27
C ASN A 222 -15.24 28.78 7.89
N SER A 223 -16.01 28.40 6.86
CA SER A 223 -15.52 28.20 5.49
C SER A 223 -14.39 27.16 5.39
N ILE A 224 -14.39 26.17 6.30
CA ILE A 224 -13.42 25.07 6.29
C ILE A 224 -14.05 23.90 5.53
N SER A 225 -13.43 23.52 4.41
CA SER A 225 -13.85 22.37 3.63
C SER A 225 -13.33 21.07 4.24
N ILE A 226 -14.21 20.08 4.37
CA ILE A 226 -13.85 18.75 4.83
C ILE A 226 -13.56 17.89 3.59
N LYS A 227 -12.32 17.42 3.44
CA LYS A 227 -11.91 16.51 2.36
C LYS A 227 -12.20 15.05 2.70
N ASN A 228 -12.03 14.69 3.96
CA ASN A 228 -12.27 13.34 4.44
C ASN A 228 -12.72 13.35 5.89
N ILE A 229 -13.52 12.36 6.28
CA ILE A 229 -13.93 12.15 7.66
C ILE A 229 -13.83 10.65 7.97
N GLY A 230 -13.12 10.32 9.05
CA GLY A 230 -13.00 8.97 9.58
C GLY A 230 -13.54 8.92 11.00
N ILE A 231 -14.26 7.86 11.34
CA ILE A 231 -14.77 7.62 12.69
C ILE A 231 -13.99 6.42 13.24
N ILE A 232 -13.30 6.64 14.36
CA ILE A 232 -12.55 5.60 15.07
C ILE A 232 -13.28 5.36 16.39
N HIS A 233 -13.78 4.15 16.61
CA HIS A 233 -14.31 3.76 17.91
C HIS A 233 -13.17 3.44 18.87
N ASN A 234 -12.95 4.29 19.85
CA ASN A 234 -12.00 4.05 20.92
C ASN A 234 -12.74 3.29 22.04
N ARG A 235 -12.43 1.98 22.19
CA ARG A 235 -13.04 1.16 23.25
C ARG A 235 -12.50 1.45 24.66
N GLU A 236 -11.61 2.44 24.82
CA GLU A 236 -11.01 2.79 26.11
C GLU A 236 -11.87 3.73 26.97
N PHE A 237 -13.05 4.15 26.46
CA PHE A 237 -13.93 5.10 27.16
C PHE A 237 -15.35 4.56 27.42
N GLU A 238 -15.54 3.22 27.45
CA GLU A 238 -16.76 2.60 28.00
C GLU A 238 -16.54 2.09 29.44
#